data_c4f12bf91b0b89bfc4cc1d366c9bd399
#
_entry.id   c4f12bf91b0b89bfc4cc1d366c9bd399
#
_cell.length_a   1.000
_cell.length_b   1.000
_cell.length_c   1.000
_cell.angle_alpha   90.00
_cell.angle_beta   90.00
_cell.angle_gamma   90.00
#
_symmetry.space_group_name_H-M   'P 1'
#
loop_
_entity.id
_entity.type
_entity.pdbx_description
1 polymer ?
#
loop_
_entity_poly.entity_id
_entity_poly.type
_entity_poly.pdbx_seq_one_letter_code
_entity_poly.pdbx_strand_id
1 'polypeptide(L)'
;MKWIGLAVMLSMAPFVRATVDNNNPIANSKAVVICGNARFTVLTPEMIRIEYSEKGMFEDRPTFTVVNRNLELVDFKKKEDDRFLYIQTDKVKLKYRKGTNPKTSPASPENLTITIENHGCETLWYPGKKDPLNLKGTCRTLDGSNGDNKRSELENGLISRSGWAVIDDSWEATRADGSHSFALEPNPEVGYDWWAYRNDPQAIDLYFMGYGNEYKKAIGDFTKIAGKIPLPPAYVFGYWYSRYYSYSADD
;
A
#
# COMPACT_ATOMS: atom_id res chain seq x y z
N MET A 1 11.06 8.83 70.25
CA MET A 1 11.27 8.09 68.97
C MET A 1 10.14 8.50 68.02
N LYS A 2 10.46 9.33 67.00
CA LYS A 2 9.50 9.74 66.00
C LYS A 2 9.69 8.91 64.75
N TRP A 3 8.66 8.17 64.35
CA TRP A 3 8.65 7.44 63.10
C TRP A 3 8.33 8.39 61.95
N ILE A 4 9.26 8.55 61.01
CA ILE A 4 9.05 9.26 59.75
C ILE A 4 8.59 8.21 58.74
N GLY A 5 7.33 8.25 58.39
CA GLY A 5 6.78 7.41 57.31
C GLY A 5 7.21 7.93 55.96
N LEU A 6 7.98 7.12 55.22
CA LEU A 6 8.36 7.37 53.84
C LEU A 6 7.18 7.02 52.93
N ALA A 7 6.48 8.03 52.42
CA ALA A 7 5.45 7.82 51.41
C ALA A 7 6.13 7.63 50.02
N VAL A 8 6.12 6.41 49.51
CA VAL A 8 6.51 6.12 48.15
C VAL A 8 5.37 6.52 47.22
N MET A 9 5.50 7.65 46.54
CA MET A 9 4.60 7.99 45.44
C MET A 9 4.96 7.11 44.22
N LEU A 10 4.16 6.08 43.99
CA LEU A 10 4.16 5.38 42.71
C LEU A 10 3.55 6.33 41.66
N SER A 11 4.38 6.92 40.82
CA SER A 11 3.91 7.64 39.64
C SER A 11 3.36 6.61 38.67
N MET A 12 2.04 6.48 38.60
CA MET A 12 1.39 5.79 37.49
C MET A 12 1.65 6.62 36.22
N ALA A 13 2.62 6.18 35.44
CA ALA A 13 2.72 6.64 34.06
C ALA A 13 1.39 6.35 33.36
N PRO A 14 0.79 7.34 32.66
CA PRO A 14 -0.42 7.06 31.91
C PRO A 14 -0.09 5.99 30.88
N PHE A 15 -0.72 4.84 31.01
CA PHE A 15 -0.77 3.87 29.92
C PHE A 15 -1.40 4.60 28.74
N VAL A 16 -0.58 4.97 27.75
CA VAL A 16 -1.07 5.39 26.44
C VAL A 16 -1.75 4.16 25.87
N ARG A 17 -3.05 4.10 26.03
CA ARG A 17 -3.89 3.11 25.37
C ARG A 17 -3.70 3.37 23.88
N ALA A 18 -3.00 2.49 23.18
CA ALA A 18 -2.99 2.49 21.73
C ALA A 18 -4.46 2.54 21.31
N THR A 19 -4.86 3.61 20.65
CA THR A 19 -6.19 3.68 20.05
C THR A 19 -6.20 2.55 19.03
N VAL A 20 -7.03 1.54 19.27
CA VAL A 20 -7.29 0.50 18.27
C VAL A 20 -7.87 1.25 17.08
N ASP A 21 -7.08 1.42 16.04
CA ASP A 21 -7.57 1.98 14.80
C ASP A 21 -8.65 1.02 14.29
N ASN A 22 -9.86 1.51 14.07
CA ASN A 22 -10.97 0.73 13.51
C ASN A 22 -10.71 0.48 12.01
N ASN A 23 -9.62 -0.21 11.71
CA ASN A 23 -9.29 -0.60 10.36
C ASN A 23 -10.29 -1.66 9.88
N ASN A 24 -10.88 -1.43 8.74
CA ASN A 24 -11.78 -2.38 8.09
C ASN A 24 -11.23 -2.68 6.68
N PRO A 25 -10.70 -3.88 6.44
CA PRO A 25 -10.13 -4.24 5.15
C PRO A 25 -11.18 -4.43 4.05
N ILE A 26 -12.46 -4.56 4.43
CA ILE A 26 -13.55 -4.75 3.47
C ILE A 26 -14.05 -3.37 3.02
N ALA A 27 -13.95 -3.09 1.74
CA ALA A 27 -14.44 -1.86 1.15
C ALA A 27 -15.97 -1.79 1.18
N ASN A 28 -16.52 -0.57 1.21
CA ASN A 28 -17.94 -0.38 1.04
C ASN A 28 -18.41 -0.92 -0.33
N SER A 29 -19.43 -1.74 -0.35
CA SER A 29 -19.93 -2.37 -1.58
C SER A 29 -20.33 -1.37 -2.67
N LYS A 30 -20.75 -0.17 -2.31
CA LYS A 30 -21.08 0.91 -3.27
C LYS A 30 -19.86 1.48 -3.97
N ALA A 31 -18.67 1.32 -3.40
CA ALA A 31 -17.40 1.73 -4.01
C ALA A 31 -16.82 0.66 -4.95
N VAL A 32 -17.42 -0.53 -5.00
CA VAL A 32 -16.91 -1.71 -5.71
C VAL A 32 -17.63 -1.92 -7.04
N VAL A 33 -16.85 -2.13 -8.10
CA VAL A 33 -17.33 -2.45 -9.44
C VAL A 33 -16.70 -3.76 -9.90
N ILE A 34 -17.49 -4.80 -10.10
CA ILE A 34 -17.03 -6.09 -10.62
C ILE A 34 -17.34 -6.18 -12.11
N CYS A 35 -16.37 -6.64 -12.89
CA CYS A 35 -16.50 -6.86 -14.33
C CYS A 35 -15.80 -8.18 -14.73
N GLY A 36 -16.54 -9.28 -14.70
CA GLY A 36 -15.99 -10.63 -14.88
C GLY A 36 -14.92 -10.94 -13.82
N ASN A 37 -13.72 -11.23 -14.28
CA ASN A 37 -12.57 -11.57 -13.45
C ASN A 37 -11.80 -10.34 -12.91
N ALA A 38 -12.30 -9.12 -13.18
CA ALA A 38 -11.72 -7.89 -12.65
C ALA A 38 -12.64 -7.26 -11.60
N ARG A 39 -12.02 -6.67 -10.57
CA ARG A 39 -12.69 -5.86 -9.54
C ARG A 39 -11.98 -4.52 -9.42
N PHE A 40 -12.76 -3.46 -9.40
CA PHE A 40 -12.28 -2.09 -9.20
C PHE A 40 -12.93 -1.53 -7.95
N THR A 41 -12.16 -0.90 -7.08
CA THR A 41 -12.67 -0.25 -5.88
C THR A 41 -12.23 1.21 -5.88
N VAL A 42 -13.18 2.14 -5.92
CA VAL A 42 -12.93 3.58 -5.84
C VAL A 42 -12.73 3.95 -4.38
N LEU A 43 -11.48 4.18 -3.97
CA LEU A 43 -11.13 4.48 -2.57
C LEU A 43 -11.13 5.98 -2.27
N THR A 44 -10.60 6.78 -3.20
CA THR A 44 -10.69 8.24 -3.17
C THR A 44 -10.92 8.73 -4.61
N PRO A 45 -11.20 10.03 -4.84
CA PRO A 45 -11.31 10.53 -6.22
C PRO A 45 -10.07 10.27 -7.07
N GLU A 46 -8.89 10.15 -6.46
CA GLU A 46 -7.60 9.93 -7.13
C GLU A 46 -7.07 8.50 -6.98
N MET A 47 -7.69 7.66 -6.12
CA MET A 47 -7.17 6.32 -5.82
C MET A 47 -8.16 5.23 -6.18
N ILE A 48 -7.73 4.30 -7.03
CA ILE A 48 -8.52 3.13 -7.44
C ILE A 48 -7.70 1.86 -7.20
N ARG A 49 -8.27 0.91 -6.43
CA ARG A 49 -7.76 -0.46 -6.37
C ARG A 49 -8.19 -1.22 -7.62
N ILE A 50 -7.28 -1.99 -8.18
CA ILE A 50 -7.46 -2.77 -9.41
C ILE A 50 -7.07 -4.19 -9.11
N GLU A 51 -8.02 -5.10 -9.17
CA GLU A 51 -7.80 -6.52 -8.95
C GLU A 51 -8.19 -7.32 -10.18
N TYR A 52 -7.46 -8.41 -10.40
CA TYR A 52 -7.80 -9.39 -11.42
C TYR A 52 -7.42 -10.79 -10.92
N SER A 53 -8.35 -11.74 -11.03
CA SER A 53 -8.13 -13.13 -10.69
C SER A 53 -8.76 -14.02 -11.75
N GLU A 54 -7.98 -14.89 -12.38
CA GLU A 54 -8.51 -15.85 -13.35
C GLU A 54 -9.56 -16.80 -12.74
N LYS A 55 -9.47 -17.01 -11.42
CA LYS A 55 -10.40 -17.84 -10.66
C LYS A 55 -11.59 -17.05 -10.11
N GLY A 56 -11.64 -15.72 -10.30
CA GLY A 56 -12.65 -14.85 -9.74
C GLY A 56 -12.58 -14.70 -8.22
N MET A 57 -11.45 -15.02 -7.61
CA MET A 57 -11.22 -14.94 -6.16
C MET A 57 -10.47 -13.66 -5.82
N PHE A 58 -11.15 -12.74 -5.17
CA PHE A 58 -10.58 -11.46 -4.72
C PHE A 58 -10.21 -11.52 -3.24
N GLU A 59 -9.27 -10.66 -2.83
CA GLU A 59 -8.76 -10.64 -1.47
C GLU A 59 -9.37 -9.48 -0.67
N ASP A 60 -10.16 -9.80 0.34
CA ASP A 60 -10.79 -8.81 1.21
C ASP A 60 -10.12 -8.73 2.60
N ARG A 61 -9.24 -9.68 2.92
CA ARG A 61 -8.45 -9.63 4.16
C ARG A 61 -7.40 -8.52 4.10
N PRO A 62 -6.91 -8.04 5.25
CA PRO A 62 -5.80 -7.08 5.27
C PRO A 62 -4.53 -7.72 4.71
N THR A 63 -3.61 -6.87 4.26
CA THR A 63 -2.27 -7.26 3.80
C THR A 63 -1.22 -6.49 4.60
N PHE A 64 0.06 -6.75 4.37
CA PHE A 64 1.13 -5.97 5.00
C PHE A 64 1.10 -4.48 4.59
N THR A 65 0.59 -4.21 3.41
CA THR A 65 0.56 -2.84 2.87
C THR A 65 -0.76 -2.14 3.17
N VAL A 66 -1.88 -2.87 3.12
CA VAL A 66 -3.22 -2.28 3.20
C VAL A 66 -4.08 -2.99 4.22
N VAL A 67 -4.42 -2.25 5.28
CA VAL A 67 -5.21 -2.75 6.41
C VAL A 67 -6.63 -2.17 6.46
N ASN A 68 -6.91 -1.13 5.67
CA ASN A 68 -8.21 -0.46 5.67
C ASN A 68 -8.63 -0.09 4.25
N ARG A 69 -9.82 -0.51 3.84
CA ARG A 69 -10.42 -0.17 2.55
C ARG A 69 -11.82 0.43 2.69
N ASN A 70 -12.34 0.51 3.93
CA ASN A 70 -13.64 1.10 4.22
C ASN A 70 -13.49 2.61 4.41
N LEU A 71 -13.30 3.32 3.31
CA LEU A 71 -13.19 4.78 3.30
C LEU A 71 -14.56 5.45 3.06
N GLU A 72 -14.59 6.76 3.17
CA GLU A 72 -15.75 7.57 2.82
C GLU A 72 -16.10 7.37 1.34
N LEU A 73 -17.40 7.25 1.07
CA LEU A 73 -17.88 7.02 -0.29
C LEU A 73 -17.59 8.22 -1.20
N VAL A 74 -17.09 7.91 -2.37
CA VAL A 74 -16.80 8.86 -3.45
C VAL A 74 -17.87 8.74 -4.52
N ASP A 75 -18.36 9.86 -5.01
CA ASP A 75 -19.21 9.89 -6.18
C ASP A 75 -18.39 9.58 -7.44
N PHE A 76 -18.84 8.60 -8.20
CA PHE A 76 -18.26 8.26 -9.48
C PHE A 76 -19.32 7.82 -10.49
N LYS A 77 -19.01 7.95 -11.76
CA LYS A 77 -19.85 7.47 -12.86
C LYS A 77 -19.32 6.15 -13.37
N LYS A 78 -20.23 5.17 -13.52
CA LYS A 78 -19.97 3.89 -14.17
C LYS A 78 -20.72 3.86 -15.50
N LYS A 79 -20.01 3.47 -16.58
CA LYS A 79 -20.60 3.18 -17.89
C LYS A 79 -19.99 1.93 -18.48
N GLU A 80 -20.76 1.16 -19.20
CA GLU A 80 -20.30 -0.02 -19.91
C GLU A 80 -20.84 -0.02 -21.35
N ASP A 81 -20.01 -0.51 -22.26
CA ASP A 81 -20.43 -0.92 -23.60
C ASP A 81 -20.06 -2.41 -23.80
N ASP A 82 -20.20 -2.93 -25.03
CA ASP A 82 -19.94 -4.36 -25.31
C ASP A 82 -18.49 -4.76 -25.02
N ARG A 83 -17.52 -3.85 -25.14
CA ARG A 83 -16.09 -4.14 -25.02
C ARG A 83 -15.42 -3.56 -23.79
N PHE A 84 -15.93 -2.45 -23.27
CA PHE A 84 -15.25 -1.68 -22.24
C PHE A 84 -16.13 -1.37 -21.04
N LEU A 85 -15.49 -1.32 -19.87
CA LEU A 85 -15.98 -0.69 -18.66
C LEU A 85 -15.26 0.66 -18.49
N TYR A 86 -16.03 1.68 -18.11
CA TYR A 86 -15.55 3.02 -17.78
C TYR A 86 -15.94 3.36 -16.35
N ILE A 87 -14.98 3.86 -15.58
CA ILE A 87 -15.20 4.42 -14.23
C ILE A 87 -14.61 5.83 -14.25
N GLN A 88 -15.39 6.80 -13.84
CA GLN A 88 -14.96 8.20 -13.84
C GLN A 88 -15.31 8.86 -12.51
N THR A 89 -14.29 9.36 -11.83
CA THR A 89 -14.40 10.34 -10.74
C THR A 89 -14.22 11.75 -11.30
N ASP A 90 -14.15 12.75 -10.44
CA ASP A 90 -13.77 14.10 -10.82
C ASP A 90 -12.25 14.28 -11.08
N LYS A 91 -11.43 13.29 -10.76
CA LYS A 91 -9.96 13.33 -10.86
C LYS A 91 -9.37 12.34 -11.87
N VAL A 92 -9.99 11.19 -12.03
CA VAL A 92 -9.45 10.12 -12.87
C VAL A 92 -10.54 9.49 -13.75
N LYS A 93 -10.12 9.05 -14.93
CA LYS A 93 -10.95 8.32 -15.89
C LYS A 93 -10.30 6.97 -16.17
N LEU A 94 -10.90 5.88 -15.71
CA LEU A 94 -10.47 4.51 -15.97
C LEU A 94 -11.24 3.93 -17.15
N LYS A 95 -10.54 3.27 -18.07
CA LYS A 95 -11.10 2.49 -19.16
C LYS A 95 -10.48 1.08 -19.12
N TYR A 96 -11.32 0.06 -19.01
CA TYR A 96 -10.90 -1.34 -18.93
C TYR A 96 -11.56 -2.16 -20.05
N ARG A 97 -10.76 -2.95 -20.76
CA ARG A 97 -11.25 -3.90 -21.77
C ARG A 97 -11.75 -5.15 -21.06
N LYS A 98 -13.04 -5.44 -21.19
CA LYS A 98 -13.69 -6.57 -20.51
C LYS A 98 -13.02 -7.90 -20.87
N GLY A 99 -12.87 -8.76 -19.88
CA GLY A 99 -12.32 -10.11 -20.05
C GLY A 99 -10.83 -10.19 -20.29
N THR A 100 -10.07 -9.09 -20.10
CA THR A 100 -8.61 -9.08 -20.28
C THR A 100 -7.88 -9.00 -18.94
N ASN A 101 -6.67 -9.56 -18.90
CA ASN A 101 -5.77 -9.37 -17.78
C ASN A 101 -5.12 -7.96 -17.88
N PRO A 102 -5.22 -7.11 -16.85
CA PRO A 102 -4.60 -5.78 -16.87
C PRO A 102 -3.08 -5.80 -17.02
N LYS A 103 -2.40 -6.79 -16.44
CA LYS A 103 -0.94 -6.94 -16.45
C LYS A 103 -0.45 -7.82 -17.60
N THR A 104 -0.91 -7.63 -18.82
CA THR A 104 -0.35 -8.38 -19.96
C THR A 104 1.04 -7.88 -20.36
N SER A 105 1.86 -8.82 -20.86
CA SER A 105 3.15 -8.50 -21.50
C SER A 105 3.01 -8.66 -23.01
N PRO A 106 3.50 -7.72 -23.84
CA PRO A 106 4.12 -6.45 -23.43
C PRO A 106 3.12 -5.44 -22.85
N ALA A 107 3.64 -4.51 -22.04
CA ALA A 107 2.86 -3.43 -21.46
C ALA A 107 2.16 -2.61 -22.56
N SER A 108 0.84 -2.51 -22.49
CA SER A 108 0.03 -1.90 -23.52
C SER A 108 -1.18 -1.17 -22.94
N PRO A 109 -1.56 0.00 -23.49
CA PRO A 109 -2.78 0.70 -23.08
C PRO A 109 -4.08 0.04 -23.60
N GLU A 110 -4.01 -1.12 -24.24
CA GLU A 110 -5.19 -1.74 -24.85
C GLU A 110 -6.17 -2.33 -23.83
N ASN A 111 -5.63 -2.87 -22.71
CA ASN A 111 -6.42 -3.60 -21.73
C ASN A 111 -6.94 -2.71 -20.61
N LEU A 112 -6.10 -1.83 -20.11
CA LEU A 112 -6.44 -0.92 -19.03
C LEU A 112 -5.70 0.39 -19.20
N THR A 113 -6.42 1.49 -19.09
CA THR A 113 -5.83 2.83 -18.99
C THR A 113 -6.50 3.63 -17.89
N ILE A 114 -5.73 4.51 -17.27
CA ILE A 114 -6.25 5.55 -16.39
C ILE A 114 -5.68 6.89 -16.86
N THR A 115 -6.57 7.84 -17.11
CA THR A 115 -6.22 9.21 -17.42
C THR A 115 -6.44 10.07 -16.20
N ILE A 116 -5.44 10.86 -15.85
CA ILE A 116 -5.46 11.83 -14.76
C ILE A 116 -5.59 13.20 -15.36
N GLU A 117 -6.53 13.97 -14.89
CA GLU A 117 -6.69 15.37 -15.27
C GLU A 117 -6.02 16.26 -14.21
N ASN A 118 -4.91 16.88 -14.58
CA ASN A 118 -4.15 17.73 -13.67
C ASN A 118 -3.85 19.09 -14.33
N HIS A 119 -4.45 20.16 -13.83
CA HIS A 119 -4.24 21.54 -14.27
C HIS A 119 -4.29 21.74 -15.81
N GLY A 120 -5.24 21.07 -16.47
CA GLY A 120 -5.41 21.17 -17.93
C GLY A 120 -4.46 20.29 -18.75
N CYS A 121 -3.63 19.47 -18.11
CA CYS A 121 -2.82 18.45 -18.76
C CYS A 121 -3.37 17.07 -18.43
N GLU A 122 -3.57 16.24 -19.45
CA GLU A 122 -3.96 14.85 -19.27
C GLU A 122 -2.71 13.96 -19.23
N THR A 123 -2.60 13.16 -18.18
CA THR A 123 -1.56 12.13 -18.07
C THR A 123 -2.18 10.75 -18.18
N LEU A 124 -1.75 9.96 -19.17
CA LEU A 124 -2.18 8.59 -19.36
C LEU A 124 -1.27 7.62 -18.62
N TRP A 125 -1.86 6.76 -17.82
CA TRP A 125 -1.19 5.59 -17.24
C TRP A 125 -1.80 4.28 -17.78
N TYR A 126 -0.97 3.23 -17.82
CA TYR A 126 -1.36 1.84 -18.07
C TYR A 126 -0.39 0.89 -17.36
N PRO A 127 -0.79 -0.35 -17.02
CA PRO A 127 0.07 -1.32 -16.35
C PRO A 127 1.36 -1.57 -17.12
N GLY A 128 2.49 -1.52 -16.40
CA GLY A 128 3.83 -1.65 -16.98
C GLY A 128 4.44 -0.38 -17.56
N LYS A 129 3.72 0.76 -17.55
CA LYS A 129 4.30 2.04 -17.93
C LYS A 129 5.41 2.41 -16.94
N LYS A 130 6.60 2.74 -17.46
CA LYS A 130 7.74 3.19 -16.66
C LYS A 130 7.51 4.61 -16.13
N ASP A 131 7.98 4.87 -14.92
CA ASP A 131 7.92 6.16 -14.25
C ASP A 131 9.33 6.73 -14.00
N PRO A 132 9.95 7.39 -14.99
CA PRO A 132 11.29 7.94 -14.84
C PRO A 132 11.35 9.17 -13.93
N LEU A 133 10.20 9.77 -13.60
CA LEU A 133 10.10 10.97 -12.77
C LEU A 133 9.63 10.67 -11.34
N ASN A 134 9.60 9.39 -10.95
CA ASN A 134 9.29 8.98 -9.59
C ASN A 134 10.35 9.52 -8.62
N LEU A 135 9.90 10.07 -7.49
CA LEU A 135 10.79 10.65 -6.49
C LEU A 135 11.50 9.60 -5.63
N LYS A 136 11.19 8.34 -5.90
CA LYS A 136 11.80 7.17 -5.29
C LYS A 136 11.43 6.99 -3.82
N GLY A 137 11.64 5.77 -3.34
CA GLY A 137 11.49 5.38 -1.94
C GLY A 137 12.83 5.31 -1.23
N THR A 138 12.83 4.65 -0.08
CA THR A 138 14.04 4.35 0.66
C THR A 138 14.65 3.03 0.19
N CYS A 139 15.94 2.85 0.47
CA CYS A 139 16.60 1.57 0.33
C CYS A 139 16.12 0.58 1.40
N ARG A 140 15.97 -0.69 1.07
CA ARG A 140 15.56 -1.73 2.03
C ARG A 140 16.67 -2.15 2.98
N THR A 141 17.93 -1.84 2.66
CA THR A 141 19.09 -2.21 3.47
C THR A 141 19.64 -1.02 4.20
N LEU A 142 20.19 -1.23 5.40
CA LEU A 142 20.87 -0.20 6.16
C LEU A 142 22.10 0.35 5.41
N ASP A 143 22.75 -0.50 4.62
CA ASP A 143 24.00 -0.16 3.96
C ASP A 143 23.80 0.67 2.69
N GLY A 144 22.64 0.58 2.07
CA GLY A 144 22.38 1.28 0.79
C GLY A 144 23.35 0.93 -0.33
N SER A 145 24.18 -0.11 -0.13
CA SER A 145 25.18 -0.58 -1.07
C SER A 145 25.39 -2.09 -0.93
N ASN A 146 25.97 -2.70 -1.95
CA ASN A 146 26.28 -4.14 -1.97
C ASN A 146 27.69 -4.45 -1.42
N GLY A 147 28.34 -3.50 -0.74
CA GLY A 147 29.71 -3.63 -0.26
C GLY A 147 30.78 -3.40 -1.34
N ASP A 148 30.38 -3.14 -2.57
CA ASP A 148 31.26 -2.89 -3.74
C ASP A 148 31.34 -1.41 -4.15
N ASN A 149 30.97 -0.50 -3.26
CA ASN A 149 30.83 0.95 -3.48
C ASN A 149 29.76 1.36 -4.50
N LYS A 150 28.91 0.44 -4.92
CA LYS A 150 27.76 0.73 -5.76
C LYS A 150 26.55 1.03 -4.88
N ARG A 151 25.88 2.12 -5.18
CA ARG A 151 24.59 2.44 -4.52
C ARG A 151 23.52 1.46 -4.98
N SER A 152 22.74 0.93 -4.04
CA SER A 152 21.54 0.17 -4.35
C SER A 152 20.56 1.07 -5.12
N GLU A 153 19.93 0.50 -6.14
CA GLU A 153 18.88 1.20 -6.87
C GLU A 153 17.67 1.38 -5.94
N LEU A 154 17.17 2.62 -5.85
CA LEU A 154 16.00 2.92 -5.04
C LEU A 154 14.73 2.50 -5.78
N GLU A 155 13.82 1.88 -5.05
CA GLU A 155 12.49 1.53 -5.57
C GLU A 155 11.61 2.77 -5.80
N ASN A 156 10.55 2.61 -6.59
CA ASN A 156 9.58 3.67 -6.77
C ASN A 156 8.84 3.93 -5.44
N GLY A 157 8.70 5.20 -5.10
CA GLY A 157 7.96 5.67 -3.94
C GLY A 157 6.51 6.04 -4.28
N LEU A 158 5.83 6.59 -3.28
CA LEU A 158 4.40 6.94 -3.34
C LEU A 158 4.10 8.21 -4.14
N ILE A 159 5.11 8.98 -4.49
CA ILE A 159 4.96 10.27 -5.18
C ILE A 159 5.87 10.37 -6.40
N SER A 160 5.37 11.01 -7.42
CA SER A 160 6.09 11.18 -8.69
C SER A 160 5.74 12.50 -9.36
N ARG A 161 6.71 13.08 -10.07
CA ARG A 161 6.46 14.22 -10.96
C ARG A 161 5.66 13.84 -12.21
N SER A 162 5.54 12.54 -12.51
CA SER A 162 4.62 12.03 -13.53
C SER A 162 3.15 12.18 -13.13
N GLY A 163 2.86 12.56 -11.86
CA GLY A 163 1.51 12.78 -11.35
C GLY A 163 0.79 11.49 -10.92
N TRP A 164 1.46 10.33 -10.98
CA TRP A 164 0.88 9.06 -10.56
C TRP A 164 1.92 8.19 -9.85
N ALA A 165 1.43 7.28 -9.04
CA ALA A 165 2.18 6.17 -8.46
C ALA A 165 1.31 4.91 -8.44
N VAL A 166 1.94 3.76 -8.32
CA VAL A 166 1.25 2.47 -8.18
C VAL A 166 1.88 1.68 -7.06
N ILE A 167 1.03 1.20 -6.16
CA ILE A 167 1.42 0.22 -5.16
C ILE A 167 1.02 -1.14 -5.72
N ASP A 168 1.97 -2.02 -5.90
CA ASP A 168 1.72 -3.41 -6.27
C ASP A 168 1.67 -4.25 -5.00
N ASP A 169 0.45 -4.59 -4.59
CA ASP A 169 0.17 -5.43 -3.42
C ASP A 169 -0.05 -6.90 -3.81
N SER A 170 0.08 -7.21 -5.10
CA SER A 170 0.02 -8.58 -5.63
C SER A 170 1.17 -9.44 -5.13
N TRP A 171 2.07 -8.90 -4.44
CA TRP A 171 3.44 -9.27 -4.12
C TRP A 171 3.79 -10.74 -4.36
N GLU A 172 4.36 -10.99 -5.52
CA GLU A 172 5.17 -12.15 -5.76
C GLU A 172 6.51 -11.94 -5.06
N ALA A 173 6.67 -12.44 -3.84
CA ALA A 173 8.02 -12.69 -3.37
C ALA A 173 8.60 -13.74 -4.31
N THR A 174 9.32 -13.33 -5.33
CA THR A 174 10.10 -14.21 -6.19
C THR A 174 11.23 -14.83 -5.36
N ARG A 175 10.87 -15.82 -4.55
CA ARG A 175 11.81 -16.82 -4.09
C ARG A 175 11.87 -17.89 -5.16
N ALA A 176 13.03 -18.52 -5.32
CA ALA A 176 13.29 -19.62 -6.25
C ALA A 176 12.38 -20.86 -6.02
N ASP A 177 11.49 -20.84 -5.04
CA ASP A 177 10.60 -21.92 -4.59
C ASP A 177 9.11 -21.71 -4.90
N GLY A 178 8.76 -20.69 -5.69
CA GLY A 178 7.37 -20.36 -5.98
C GLY A 178 6.82 -19.28 -5.03
N SER A 179 6.47 -18.17 -5.62
CA SER A 179 6.01 -16.98 -4.93
C SER A 179 4.65 -17.17 -4.30
N HIS A 180 4.55 -16.89 -3.03
CA HIS A 180 3.28 -16.83 -2.32
C HIS A 180 2.97 -15.39 -1.93
N SER A 181 1.84 -14.87 -2.36
CA SER A 181 1.32 -13.62 -1.83
C SER A 181 0.54 -13.91 -0.54
N PHE A 182 0.71 -13.02 0.45
CA PHE A 182 0.14 -13.19 1.76
C PHE A 182 -0.96 -12.18 2.04
N ALA A 183 -1.96 -12.63 2.82
CA ALA A 183 -2.90 -11.81 3.53
C ALA A 183 -2.66 -11.98 5.03
N LEU A 184 -3.39 -11.24 5.85
CA LEU A 184 -3.34 -11.36 7.30
C LEU A 184 -4.66 -11.91 7.81
N GLU A 185 -4.58 -12.90 8.71
CA GLU A 185 -5.74 -13.48 9.40
C GLU A 185 -5.55 -13.37 10.92
N PRO A 186 -6.65 -13.15 11.68
CA PRO A 186 -6.60 -13.22 13.12
C PRO A 186 -6.06 -14.57 13.59
N ASN A 187 -5.04 -14.55 14.46
CA ASN A 187 -4.50 -15.75 15.08
C ASN A 187 -4.69 -15.66 16.60
N PRO A 188 -5.65 -16.41 17.17
CA PRO A 188 -5.93 -16.37 18.61
C PRO A 188 -4.80 -16.92 19.47
N GLU A 189 -3.90 -17.75 18.93
CA GLU A 189 -2.78 -18.33 19.68
C GLU A 189 -1.71 -17.28 20.02
N VAL A 190 -1.50 -16.31 19.14
CA VAL A 190 -0.49 -15.25 19.32
C VAL A 190 -1.10 -13.89 19.65
N GLY A 191 -2.43 -13.75 19.57
CA GLY A 191 -3.16 -12.53 19.94
C GLY A 191 -3.03 -11.37 18.94
N TYR A 192 -2.50 -11.60 17.75
CA TYR A 192 -2.41 -10.64 16.63
C TYR A 192 -2.54 -11.36 15.30
N ASP A 193 -2.78 -10.58 14.23
CA ASP A 193 -2.92 -11.13 12.87
C ASP A 193 -1.63 -11.80 12.41
N TRP A 194 -1.79 -12.95 11.75
CA TRP A 194 -0.69 -13.74 11.22
C TRP A 194 -0.82 -13.91 9.71
N TRP A 195 0.22 -14.38 9.08
CA TRP A 195 0.27 -14.54 7.63
C TRP A 195 -0.56 -15.73 7.18
N ALA A 196 -1.37 -15.49 6.16
CA ALA A 196 -2.11 -16.54 5.46
C ALA A 196 -1.87 -16.41 3.96
N TYR A 197 -1.90 -17.51 3.25
CA TYR A 197 -1.84 -17.47 1.80
C TYR A 197 -3.08 -16.77 1.25
N ARG A 198 -2.91 -15.96 0.21
CA ARG A 198 -4.04 -15.42 -0.54
C ARG A 198 -4.84 -16.53 -1.19
N ASN A 199 -6.15 -16.30 -1.34
CA ASN A 199 -7.06 -17.24 -1.98
C ASN A 199 -6.65 -17.56 -3.42
N ASP A 200 -6.13 -16.58 -4.15
CA ASP A 200 -5.48 -16.76 -5.44
C ASP A 200 -4.09 -16.11 -5.43
N PRO A 201 -3.02 -16.90 -5.34
CA PRO A 201 -1.64 -16.38 -5.34
C PRO A 201 -1.23 -15.69 -6.64
N GLN A 202 -1.95 -15.93 -7.74
CA GLN A 202 -1.70 -15.34 -9.05
C GLN A 202 -2.55 -14.08 -9.29
N ALA A 203 -3.41 -13.71 -8.34
CA ALA A 203 -4.26 -12.52 -8.46
C ALA A 203 -3.41 -11.24 -8.50
N ILE A 204 -3.83 -10.33 -9.35
CA ILE A 204 -3.29 -8.97 -9.40
C ILE A 204 -4.04 -8.12 -8.38
N ASP A 205 -3.31 -7.28 -7.67
CA ASP A 205 -3.84 -6.34 -6.69
C ASP A 205 -3.00 -5.06 -6.70
N LEU A 206 -3.47 -4.06 -7.41
CA LEU A 206 -2.78 -2.79 -7.61
C LEU A 206 -3.58 -1.65 -7.00
N TYR A 207 -2.91 -0.69 -6.40
CA TYR A 207 -3.50 0.57 -5.98
C TYR A 207 -2.92 1.69 -6.85
N PHE A 208 -3.72 2.16 -7.78
CA PHE A 208 -3.37 3.32 -8.60
C PHE A 208 -3.64 4.60 -7.82
N MET A 209 -2.69 5.51 -7.83
CA MET A 209 -2.71 6.80 -7.13
C MET A 209 -2.44 7.93 -8.13
N GLY A 210 -3.47 8.67 -8.52
CA GLY A 210 -3.40 9.73 -9.53
C GLY A 210 -3.54 11.14 -8.96
N TYR A 211 -2.63 11.51 -8.07
CA TYR A 211 -2.70 12.76 -7.28
C TYR A 211 -2.08 13.99 -7.98
N GLY A 212 -1.52 13.82 -9.17
CA GLY A 212 -0.81 14.93 -9.80
C GLY A 212 0.34 15.43 -8.92
N ASN A 213 0.34 16.71 -8.60
CA ASN A 213 1.34 17.34 -7.73
C ASN A 213 0.87 17.48 -6.26
N GLU A 214 -0.27 16.91 -5.90
CA GLU A 214 -0.81 16.97 -4.54
C GLU A 214 -0.15 15.93 -3.61
N TYR A 215 1.17 16.00 -3.47
CA TYR A 215 1.98 15.00 -2.76
C TYR A 215 1.57 14.78 -1.30
N LYS A 216 1.19 15.85 -0.59
CA LYS A 216 0.73 15.74 0.81
C LYS A 216 -0.58 14.96 0.90
N LYS A 217 -1.49 15.19 -0.07
CA LYS A 217 -2.76 14.46 -0.14
C LYS A 217 -2.52 12.99 -0.46
N ALA A 218 -1.62 12.69 -1.40
CA ALA A 218 -1.24 11.32 -1.74
C ALA A 218 -0.75 10.54 -0.51
N ILE A 219 0.17 11.13 0.27
CA ILE A 219 0.67 10.51 1.50
C ILE A 219 -0.44 10.39 2.55
N GLY A 220 -1.26 11.43 2.73
CA GLY A 220 -2.38 11.42 3.68
C GLY A 220 -3.41 10.34 3.36
N ASP A 221 -3.78 10.17 2.10
CA ASP A 221 -4.73 9.14 1.68
C ASP A 221 -4.10 7.74 1.73
N PHE A 222 -2.80 7.62 1.45
CA PHE A 222 -2.08 6.36 1.67
C PHE A 222 -2.14 5.92 3.14
N THR A 223 -1.94 6.83 4.10
CA THR A 223 -2.02 6.48 5.52
C THR A 223 -3.43 6.06 5.97
N LYS A 224 -4.47 6.43 5.23
CA LYS A 224 -5.85 5.95 5.52
C LYS A 224 -6.01 4.47 5.17
N ILE A 225 -5.30 3.97 4.16
CA ILE A 225 -5.38 2.57 3.74
C ILE A 225 -4.29 1.71 4.40
N ALA A 226 -3.09 2.25 4.60
CA ALA A 226 -1.95 1.53 5.18
C ALA A 226 -1.92 1.58 6.72
N GLY A 227 -2.78 2.39 7.33
CA GLY A 227 -2.76 2.67 8.76
C GLY A 227 -1.85 3.86 9.09
N LYS A 228 -2.00 4.36 10.31
CA LYS A 228 -1.23 5.50 10.80
C LYS A 228 0.23 5.12 11.04
N ILE A 229 1.13 6.02 10.70
CA ILE A 229 2.54 5.87 11.02
C ILE A 229 2.69 5.94 12.56
N PRO A 230 3.21 4.88 13.22
CA PRO A 230 3.41 4.91 14.65
C PRO A 230 4.48 5.95 15.03
N LEU A 231 4.24 6.67 16.11
CA LEU A 231 5.26 7.56 16.67
C LEU A 231 6.23 6.70 17.50
N PRO A 232 7.47 6.50 17.04
CA PRO A 232 8.45 5.73 17.81
C PRO A 232 8.91 6.52 19.03
N PRO A 233 9.48 5.83 20.06
CA PRO A 233 10.09 6.51 21.20
C PRO A 233 11.18 7.49 20.78
N ALA A 234 11.35 8.60 21.50
CA ALA A 234 12.26 9.68 21.13
C ALA A 234 13.73 9.23 20.94
N TYR A 235 14.16 8.21 21.68
CA TYR A 235 15.53 7.68 21.57
C TYR A 235 15.84 7.07 20.20
N VAL A 236 14.81 6.63 19.45
CA VAL A 236 14.98 6.08 18.09
C VAL A 236 15.55 7.12 17.13
N PHE A 237 15.26 8.40 17.37
CA PHE A 237 15.79 9.52 16.59
C PHE A 237 17.14 10.03 17.10
N GLY A 238 17.71 9.41 18.14
CA GLY A 238 19.00 9.76 18.69
C GLY A 238 20.16 9.20 17.88
N TYR A 239 21.36 9.41 18.41
CA TYR A 239 22.57 8.88 17.80
C TYR A 239 22.68 7.37 18.05
N TRP A 240 22.84 6.59 16.99
CA TRP A 240 23.08 5.16 17.04
C TRP A 240 24.55 4.87 16.73
N TYR A 241 25.31 4.49 17.75
CA TYR A 241 26.68 4.06 17.57
C TYR A 241 26.72 2.55 17.37
N SER A 242 27.23 2.12 16.22
CA SER A 242 27.41 0.71 15.91
C SER A 242 28.92 0.43 15.70
N ARG A 243 29.43 -0.56 16.41
CA ARG A 243 30.80 -1.07 16.23
C ARG A 243 30.71 -2.45 15.59
N TYR A 244 31.43 -2.61 14.49
CA TYR A 244 31.49 -3.86 13.76
C TYR A 244 32.88 -4.49 13.96
N TYR A 245 33.05 -5.24 15.03
CA TYR A 245 34.27 -6.02 15.31
C TYR A 245 33.93 -7.19 16.23
N SER A 246 34.85 -8.16 16.33
CA SER A 246 34.69 -9.28 17.27
C SER A 246 34.91 -8.80 18.69
N TYR A 247 33.90 -8.99 19.54
CA TYR A 247 34.00 -8.72 20.97
C TYR A 247 34.68 -9.88 21.69
N SER A 248 35.48 -9.57 22.68
CA SER A 248 35.96 -10.54 23.67
C SER A 248 34.98 -10.62 24.85
N ALA A 249 35.21 -11.55 25.75
CA ALA A 249 34.41 -11.67 26.99
C ALA A 249 34.62 -10.46 27.94
N ASP A 250 35.69 -9.68 27.72
CA ASP A 250 36.09 -8.55 28.55
C ASP A 250 35.62 -7.22 27.98
N ASP A 251 35.08 -7.19 26.76
CA ASP A 251 34.49 -6.01 26.12
C ASP A 251 33.06 -5.72 26.59
#